data_1a453820bbc83e9631053bfb8e0387fa
#
_entry.id   1a453820bbc83e9631053bfb8e0387fa
#
_cell.length_a   1.000
_cell.length_b   1.000
_cell.length_c   1.000
_cell.angle_alpha   90.00
_cell.angle_beta   90.00
_cell.angle_gamma   90.00
#
_symmetry.space_group_name_H-M   'P 1'
#
loop_
_entity.id
_entity.type
_entity.pdbx_description
1 polymer ?
#
loop_
_entity_poly.entity_id
_entity_poly.type
_entity_poly.pdbx_seq_one_letter_code
_entity_poly.pdbx_strand_id
1 'polypeptide(L)'
;MYYKSTRNSDIKVESAVAITQGISEDGGLFVPESIPELTMDEIKYLSGLNYSCRAAYIFKKYLTDFTDAEIQYCTDNAYSTKNFETENIAEIAELFDGTYMLELWHGPTCAFKDMALQILPYFLTTSAKKINLDKKIIILVATSGDTGKAALEGFKDVEGTQILVFYPEDGVSPMQKRQMTTQSGSNVGVCAVKGNFDDCQNGVKAIFTDKEIKEKMSAAGLMFSSANSINWGRLVPQIVYYISSYASLAESGEIALGDKINVVVPTGNFGNILADYYAKKMGLPINKLICASNVNKVLTDFIETGVYDRNRDFYATCSPSMDILISSNLERLLYMLTDQNDAQIREWFGSLAETGKYEVNDEVKKVLKEEFFGGYCDDDQTKATISEIYKKYSYTCDTHTAVAVKVYEDYKKATGDETKTLIASTASPYKFSASVLEAIEGKKSDLDEYDMVARLAELSDIPVPSALADLKNKERRFTGSIEKSDMNSYVMKDFGLA
;
A
#
# COMPACT_ATOMS: atom_id res chain seq x y z
N MET A 1 -14.32 6.54 18.98
CA MET A 1 -13.15 7.29 18.50
C MET A 1 -13.58 8.15 17.34
N TYR A 2 -13.19 9.42 17.33
CA TYR A 2 -13.42 10.30 16.20
C TYR A 2 -12.18 10.41 15.32
N TYR A 3 -12.41 10.86 14.09
CA TYR A 3 -11.37 11.10 13.08
C TYR A 3 -11.38 12.57 12.70
N LYS A 4 -10.19 13.16 12.59
CA LYS A 4 -9.98 14.56 12.22
C LYS A 4 -9.36 14.67 10.85
N SER A 5 -9.54 15.82 10.18
CA SER A 5 -8.75 16.16 9.01
C SER A 5 -7.37 16.69 9.42
N THR A 6 -6.32 16.28 8.70
CA THR A 6 -4.97 16.82 8.87
C THR A 6 -4.86 18.32 8.55
N ARG A 7 -5.84 18.88 7.83
CA ARG A 7 -5.84 20.30 7.41
C ARG A 7 -6.89 21.15 8.11
N ASN A 8 -7.81 20.53 8.85
CA ASN A 8 -8.80 21.22 9.66
C ASN A 8 -9.21 20.33 10.84
N SER A 9 -8.64 20.59 12.00
CA SER A 9 -8.87 19.81 13.23
C SER A 9 -10.29 19.96 13.82
N ASP A 10 -11.09 20.94 13.34
CA ASP A 10 -12.50 21.10 13.73
C ASP A 10 -13.40 20.08 13.06
N ILE A 11 -12.96 19.50 11.92
CA ILE A 11 -13.68 18.40 11.27
C ILE A 11 -13.50 17.16 12.11
N LYS A 12 -14.60 16.66 12.69
CA LYS A 12 -14.64 15.43 13.47
C LYS A 12 -15.75 14.52 12.95
N VAL A 13 -15.36 13.31 12.55
CA VAL A 13 -16.29 12.32 12.00
C VAL A 13 -16.05 10.95 12.63
N GLU A 14 -17.02 10.06 12.59
CA GLU A 14 -16.88 8.66 12.96
C GLU A 14 -16.08 7.88 11.89
N SER A 15 -15.57 6.71 12.23
CA SER A 15 -14.76 5.91 11.31
C SER A 15 -15.52 5.53 10.04
N ALA A 16 -16.81 5.23 10.15
CA ALA A 16 -17.65 4.90 9.00
C ALA A 16 -17.71 6.07 7.99
N VAL A 17 -17.80 7.31 8.45
CA VAL A 17 -17.79 8.49 7.57
C VAL A 17 -16.41 8.69 6.96
N ALA A 18 -15.33 8.59 7.75
CA ALA A 18 -13.95 8.75 7.27
C ALA A 18 -13.59 7.72 6.17
N ILE A 19 -14.01 6.46 6.35
CA ILE A 19 -13.80 5.39 5.39
C ILE A 19 -14.63 5.62 4.12
N THR A 20 -15.89 6.00 4.26
CA THR A 20 -16.80 6.21 3.11
C THR A 20 -16.37 7.41 2.26
N GLN A 21 -15.95 8.51 2.87
CA GLN A 21 -15.44 9.68 2.16
C GLN A 21 -14.05 9.43 1.56
N GLY A 22 -13.18 8.71 2.29
CA GLY A 22 -11.80 8.40 1.89
C GLY A 22 -10.83 9.58 2.01
N ILE A 23 -11.28 10.81 1.81
CA ILE A 23 -10.55 12.08 1.97
C ILE A 23 -11.51 13.12 2.53
N SER A 24 -11.03 14.04 3.34
CA SER A 24 -11.83 15.13 3.88
C SER A 24 -12.17 16.18 2.80
N GLU A 25 -13.29 16.90 2.98
CA GLU A 25 -13.77 17.92 2.03
C GLU A 25 -12.79 19.07 1.83
N ASP A 26 -11.95 19.35 2.83
CA ASP A 26 -10.87 20.34 2.77
C ASP A 26 -9.59 19.83 2.07
N GLY A 27 -9.61 18.57 1.60
CA GLY A 27 -8.48 17.90 0.96
C GLY A 27 -7.45 17.33 1.93
N GLY A 28 -7.68 17.43 3.24
CA GLY A 28 -6.87 16.79 4.28
C GLY A 28 -7.16 15.30 4.41
N LEU A 29 -6.26 14.59 5.07
CA LEU A 29 -6.38 13.16 5.30
C LEU A 29 -7.00 12.88 6.67
N PHE A 30 -7.88 11.88 6.74
CA PHE A 30 -8.43 11.47 8.03
C PHE A 30 -7.40 10.73 8.88
N VAL A 31 -7.31 11.11 10.15
CA VAL A 31 -6.49 10.50 11.19
C VAL A 31 -7.32 10.30 12.45
N PRO A 32 -7.08 9.24 13.24
CA PRO A 32 -7.77 9.08 14.53
C PRO A 32 -7.36 10.21 15.48
N GLU A 33 -8.28 10.70 16.29
CA GLU A 33 -8.01 11.76 17.28
C GLU A 33 -7.02 11.35 18.36
N SER A 34 -6.88 10.04 18.61
CA SER A 34 -5.90 9.45 19.52
C SER A 34 -5.46 8.07 19.00
N ILE A 35 -4.25 7.67 19.37
CA ILE A 35 -3.73 6.33 19.05
C ILE A 35 -4.07 5.42 20.24
N PRO A 36 -4.78 4.30 20.03
CA PRO A 36 -5.11 3.38 21.10
C PRO A 36 -3.86 2.64 21.60
N GLU A 37 -3.77 2.42 22.89
CA GLU A 37 -2.69 1.65 23.50
C GLU A 37 -2.87 0.15 23.26
N LEU A 38 -1.74 -0.55 23.10
CA LEU A 38 -1.63 -2.01 23.03
C LEU A 38 -0.54 -2.46 24.02
N THR A 39 -0.96 -3.14 25.09
CA THR A 39 -0.07 -3.61 26.14
C THR A 39 0.67 -4.89 25.74
N MET A 40 1.76 -5.22 26.44
CA MET A 40 2.49 -6.47 26.22
C MET A 40 1.64 -7.71 26.52
N ASP A 41 0.73 -7.64 27.52
CA ASP A 41 -0.21 -8.72 27.81
C ASP A 41 -1.21 -8.93 26.66
N GLU A 42 -1.68 -7.85 26.04
CA GLU A 42 -2.51 -7.95 24.84
C GLU A 42 -1.73 -8.54 23.65
N ILE A 43 -0.47 -8.15 23.45
CA ILE A 43 0.38 -8.74 22.39
C ILE A 43 0.58 -10.24 22.66
N LYS A 44 0.82 -10.64 23.90
CA LYS A 44 0.89 -12.04 24.32
C LYS A 44 -0.41 -12.78 24.07
N TYR A 45 -1.55 -12.16 24.32
CA TYR A 45 -2.85 -12.76 24.00
C TYR A 45 -3.02 -12.94 22.47
N LEU A 46 -2.62 -11.93 21.68
CA LEU A 46 -2.70 -11.98 20.24
C LEU A 46 -1.80 -13.07 19.62
N SER A 47 -0.69 -13.45 20.25
CA SER A 47 0.20 -14.49 19.71
C SER A 47 -0.53 -15.83 19.53
N GLY A 48 -1.42 -16.21 20.44
CA GLY A 48 -2.23 -17.42 20.33
C GLY A 48 -3.42 -17.36 19.38
N LEU A 49 -3.61 -16.27 18.62
CA LEU A 49 -4.74 -16.08 17.70
C LEU A 49 -4.30 -16.19 16.25
N ASN A 50 -5.21 -16.60 15.35
CA ASN A 50 -5.00 -16.50 13.91
C ASN A 50 -5.08 -15.04 13.43
N TYR A 51 -4.64 -14.80 12.18
CA TYR A 51 -4.55 -13.46 11.61
C TYR A 51 -5.90 -12.71 11.60
N SER A 52 -7.01 -13.36 11.22
CA SER A 52 -8.35 -12.74 11.18
C SER A 52 -8.77 -12.25 12.58
N CYS A 53 -8.52 -13.05 13.61
CA CYS A 53 -8.83 -12.68 14.99
C CYS A 53 -7.91 -11.54 15.51
N ARG A 54 -6.61 -11.58 15.17
CA ARG A 54 -5.67 -10.46 15.45
C ARG A 54 -6.16 -9.17 14.80
N ALA A 55 -6.57 -9.25 13.52
CA ALA A 55 -7.12 -8.12 12.77
C ALA A 55 -8.39 -7.56 13.44
N ALA A 56 -9.34 -8.42 13.79
CA ALA A 56 -10.57 -8.02 14.47
C ALA A 56 -10.28 -7.29 15.80
N TYR A 57 -9.33 -7.79 16.58
CA TYR A 57 -8.93 -7.16 17.83
C TYR A 57 -8.38 -5.75 17.63
N ILE A 58 -7.51 -5.55 16.64
CA ILE A 58 -6.92 -4.23 16.34
C ILE A 58 -7.97 -3.28 15.77
N PHE A 59 -8.85 -3.77 14.87
CA PHE A 59 -9.88 -2.92 14.29
C PHE A 59 -10.88 -2.40 15.34
N LYS A 60 -11.23 -3.20 16.35
CA LYS A 60 -12.07 -2.73 17.47
C LYS A 60 -11.50 -1.54 18.21
N LYS A 61 -10.18 -1.42 18.29
CA LYS A 61 -9.53 -0.27 18.93
C LYS A 61 -9.66 1.01 18.11
N TYR A 62 -9.76 0.90 16.77
CA TYR A 62 -9.85 2.04 15.85
C TYR A 62 -11.28 2.32 15.38
N LEU A 63 -12.03 1.30 15.00
CA LEU A 63 -13.37 1.43 14.42
C LEU A 63 -14.44 1.27 15.50
N THR A 64 -14.44 2.19 16.48
CA THR A 64 -15.25 2.08 17.70
C THR A 64 -16.76 2.27 17.49
N ASP A 65 -17.16 2.76 16.32
CA ASP A 65 -18.55 2.84 15.87
C ASP A 65 -19.05 1.55 15.20
N PHE A 66 -18.14 0.58 14.89
CA PHE A 66 -18.51 -0.74 14.41
C PHE A 66 -18.82 -1.69 15.56
N THR A 67 -19.81 -2.54 15.38
CA THR A 67 -20.09 -3.64 16.31
C THR A 67 -19.09 -4.79 16.09
N ASP A 68 -18.97 -5.64 17.11
CA ASP A 68 -18.13 -6.86 17.02
C ASP A 68 -18.50 -7.74 15.83
N ALA A 69 -19.81 -7.89 15.58
CA ALA A 69 -20.30 -8.70 14.46
C ALA A 69 -19.96 -8.07 13.09
N GLU A 70 -20.00 -6.76 12.96
CA GLU A 70 -19.60 -6.07 11.73
C GLU A 70 -18.09 -6.21 11.46
N ILE A 71 -17.26 -6.07 12.49
CA ILE A 71 -15.81 -6.27 12.36
C ILE A 71 -15.50 -7.72 12.00
N GLN A 72 -16.11 -8.68 12.70
CA GLN A 72 -15.91 -10.11 12.40
C GLN A 72 -16.33 -10.44 10.97
N TYR A 73 -17.49 -9.92 10.52
CA TYR A 73 -17.92 -10.07 9.13
C TYR A 73 -16.88 -9.55 8.14
N CYS A 74 -16.29 -8.38 8.38
CA CYS A 74 -15.26 -7.81 7.51
C CYS A 74 -14.00 -8.66 7.48
N THR A 75 -13.52 -9.12 8.64
CA THR A 75 -12.27 -9.89 8.73
C THR A 75 -12.42 -11.30 8.17
N ASP A 76 -13.52 -12.00 8.42
CA ASP A 76 -13.74 -13.36 7.93
C ASP A 76 -13.89 -13.41 6.41
N ASN A 77 -14.47 -12.37 5.81
CA ASN A 77 -14.58 -12.29 4.35
C ASN A 77 -13.29 -11.88 3.67
N ALA A 78 -12.43 -11.10 4.36
CA ALA A 78 -11.18 -10.62 3.80
C ALA A 78 -10.02 -11.60 4.01
N TYR A 79 -9.85 -12.11 5.24
CA TYR A 79 -8.65 -12.84 5.66
C TYR A 79 -8.94 -14.33 5.84
N SER A 80 -8.96 -15.03 4.72
CA SER A 80 -9.20 -16.48 4.69
C SER A 80 -8.44 -17.11 3.53
N THR A 81 -8.31 -18.44 3.54
CA THR A 81 -7.71 -19.23 2.45
C THR A 81 -8.51 -19.19 1.14
N LYS A 82 -9.66 -18.52 1.09
CA LYS A 82 -10.34 -18.17 -0.16
C LYS A 82 -9.65 -17.06 -0.92
N ASN A 83 -9.02 -16.13 -0.19
CA ASN A 83 -8.38 -14.95 -0.73
C ASN A 83 -6.85 -15.02 -0.66
N PHE A 84 -6.29 -15.78 0.28
CA PHE A 84 -4.85 -15.91 0.49
C PHE A 84 -4.42 -17.37 0.34
N GLU A 85 -3.22 -17.58 -0.18
CA GLU A 85 -2.67 -18.92 -0.43
C GLU A 85 -2.21 -19.63 0.86
N THR A 86 -2.04 -18.88 1.96
CA THR A 86 -1.57 -19.39 3.25
C THR A 86 -2.55 -19.06 4.38
N GLU A 87 -2.59 -19.92 5.40
CA GLU A 87 -3.44 -19.74 6.59
C GLU A 87 -2.94 -18.58 7.47
N ASN A 88 -1.64 -18.32 7.49
CA ASN A 88 -1.04 -17.25 8.28
C ASN A 88 -1.25 -15.86 7.65
N ILE A 89 -1.66 -15.78 6.39
CA ILE A 89 -1.94 -14.54 5.64
C ILE A 89 -0.70 -13.68 5.42
N ALA A 90 0.08 -13.41 6.47
CA ALA A 90 1.34 -12.66 6.48
C ALA A 90 2.44 -13.60 6.99
N GLU A 91 3.07 -14.30 6.06
CA GLU A 91 4.12 -15.28 6.38
C GLU A 91 5.43 -14.58 6.77
N ILE A 92 6.19 -15.28 7.62
CA ILE A 92 7.52 -14.83 8.02
C ILE A 92 8.52 -15.92 7.62
N ALA A 93 9.50 -15.54 6.81
CA ALA A 93 10.62 -16.39 6.44
C ALA A 93 11.91 -15.83 7.03
N GLU A 94 12.73 -16.65 7.68
CA GLU A 94 14.07 -16.22 8.10
C GLU A 94 14.96 -16.14 6.86
N LEU A 95 15.64 -15.01 6.66
CA LEU A 95 16.59 -14.83 5.56
C LEU A 95 18.00 -15.21 6.00
N PHE A 96 18.43 -14.68 7.13
CA PHE A 96 19.68 -15.03 7.82
C PHE A 96 19.55 -14.62 9.30
N ASP A 97 20.47 -15.05 10.15
CA ASP A 97 20.42 -14.92 11.59
C ASP A 97 19.91 -13.54 12.07
N GLY A 98 18.73 -13.56 12.70
CA GLY A 98 18.05 -12.38 13.22
C GLY A 98 17.44 -11.45 12.18
N THR A 99 17.37 -11.84 10.90
CA THR A 99 16.76 -11.07 9.83
C THR A 99 15.62 -11.85 9.17
N TYR A 100 14.43 -11.31 9.21
CA TYR A 100 13.20 -11.97 8.79
C TYR A 100 12.51 -11.20 7.65
N MET A 101 11.96 -11.94 6.69
CA MET A 101 11.16 -11.42 5.59
C MET A 101 9.70 -11.55 5.95
N LEU A 102 8.99 -10.43 5.98
CA LEU A 102 7.54 -10.40 6.10
C LEU A 102 6.91 -10.47 4.72
N GLU A 103 6.47 -11.64 4.32
CA GLU A 103 5.90 -11.89 3.00
C GLU A 103 4.43 -11.47 2.93
N LEU A 104 4.15 -10.35 2.32
CA LEU A 104 2.83 -9.73 2.22
C LEU A 104 2.15 -9.98 0.87
N TRP A 105 2.64 -10.94 0.08
CA TRP A 105 2.26 -11.12 -1.32
C TRP A 105 1.53 -12.44 -1.61
N HIS A 106 1.10 -13.17 -0.60
CA HIS A 106 0.32 -14.41 -0.74
C HIS A 106 -1.17 -14.18 -1.03
N GLY A 107 -1.57 -12.95 -1.30
CA GLY A 107 -2.92 -12.58 -1.69
C GLY A 107 -3.19 -12.73 -3.19
N PRO A 108 -4.44 -12.49 -3.62
CA PRO A 108 -4.92 -12.78 -4.99
C PRO A 108 -4.26 -11.96 -6.09
N THR A 109 -3.51 -10.92 -5.76
CA THR A 109 -2.78 -10.13 -6.77
C THR A 109 -1.27 -10.16 -6.59
N CYS A 110 -0.79 -10.96 -5.64
CA CYS A 110 0.62 -11.19 -5.36
C CYS A 110 1.38 -9.91 -4.98
N ALA A 111 0.74 -9.03 -4.20
CA ALA A 111 1.35 -7.80 -3.66
C ALA A 111 0.71 -7.43 -2.31
N PHE A 112 1.48 -6.74 -1.43
CA PHE A 112 1.03 -6.30 -0.10
C PHE A 112 -0.27 -5.49 -0.10
N LYS A 113 -0.62 -4.91 -1.24
CA LYS A 113 -1.84 -4.12 -1.41
C LYS A 113 -3.10 -4.94 -1.14
N ASP A 114 -3.04 -6.25 -1.31
CA ASP A 114 -4.12 -7.18 -1.00
C ASP A 114 -4.49 -7.15 0.49
N MET A 115 -3.50 -6.99 1.38
CA MET A 115 -3.72 -6.92 2.83
C MET A 115 -4.75 -5.86 3.24
N ALA A 116 -4.85 -4.78 2.47
CA ALA A 116 -5.82 -3.72 2.72
C ALA A 116 -6.97 -3.71 1.71
N LEU A 117 -6.75 -4.13 0.46
CA LEU A 117 -7.78 -4.07 -0.58
C LEU A 117 -8.75 -5.24 -0.56
N GLN A 118 -8.41 -6.34 0.13
CA GLN A 118 -9.38 -7.42 0.36
C GLN A 118 -10.40 -7.05 1.44
N ILE A 119 -10.08 -6.18 2.40
CA ILE A 119 -11.00 -5.80 3.47
C ILE A 119 -11.72 -4.46 3.20
N LEU A 120 -11.11 -3.53 2.47
CA LEU A 120 -11.68 -2.20 2.23
C LEU A 120 -13.10 -2.23 1.68
N PRO A 121 -13.49 -3.10 0.74
CA PRO A 121 -14.86 -3.18 0.24
C PRO A 121 -15.87 -3.50 1.33
N TYR A 122 -15.51 -4.38 2.26
CA TYR A 122 -16.37 -4.74 3.39
C TYR A 122 -16.48 -3.60 4.40
N PHE A 123 -15.39 -2.91 4.67
CA PHE A 123 -15.44 -1.68 5.48
C PHE A 123 -16.33 -0.61 4.84
N LEU A 124 -16.19 -0.37 3.54
CA LEU A 124 -16.98 0.62 2.80
C LEU A 124 -18.48 0.28 2.81
N THR A 125 -18.83 -0.95 2.48
CA THR A 125 -20.25 -1.35 2.43
C THR A 125 -20.90 -1.40 3.82
N THR A 126 -20.16 -1.82 4.85
CA THR A 126 -20.60 -1.76 6.24
C THR A 126 -20.75 -0.31 6.70
N SER A 127 -19.78 0.56 6.39
CA SER A 127 -19.83 1.99 6.67
C SER A 127 -21.04 2.66 6.02
N ALA A 128 -21.27 2.38 4.73
CA ALA A 128 -22.42 2.92 3.99
C ALA A 128 -23.76 2.57 4.65
N LYS A 129 -23.93 1.30 5.06
CA LYS A 129 -25.13 0.85 5.80
C LYS A 129 -25.27 1.60 7.14
N LYS A 130 -24.17 1.75 7.86
CA LYS A 130 -24.13 2.38 9.19
C LYS A 130 -24.52 3.86 9.15
N ILE A 131 -24.10 4.60 8.12
CA ILE A 131 -24.46 6.01 7.94
C ILE A 131 -25.76 6.21 7.13
N ASN A 132 -26.50 5.12 6.88
CA ASN A 132 -27.74 5.11 6.06
C ASN A 132 -27.53 5.76 4.69
N LEU A 133 -26.42 5.45 4.04
CA LEU A 133 -26.11 5.94 2.71
C LEU A 133 -26.90 5.16 1.65
N ASP A 134 -27.91 5.80 1.10
CA ASP A 134 -28.74 5.24 0.01
C ASP A 134 -28.14 5.59 -1.36
N LYS A 135 -26.85 5.23 -1.57
CA LYS A 135 -26.13 5.46 -2.82
C LYS A 135 -25.18 4.30 -3.09
N LYS A 136 -25.07 3.94 -4.37
CA LYS A 136 -24.03 3.00 -4.84
C LYS A 136 -22.67 3.71 -4.83
N ILE A 137 -21.66 3.05 -4.28
CA ILE A 137 -20.31 3.59 -4.18
C ILE A 137 -19.53 3.28 -5.47
N ILE A 138 -19.04 4.34 -6.10
CA ILE A 138 -18.22 4.26 -7.30
C ILE A 138 -16.76 4.51 -6.94
N ILE A 139 -15.93 3.50 -7.19
CA ILE A 139 -14.49 3.57 -7.00
C ILE A 139 -13.82 3.88 -8.34
N LEU A 140 -13.17 5.03 -8.40
CA LEU A 140 -12.42 5.46 -9.58
C LEU A 140 -10.93 5.47 -9.26
N VAL A 141 -10.13 4.75 -10.02
CA VAL A 141 -8.69 4.56 -9.74
C VAL A 141 -7.87 4.89 -10.98
N ALA A 142 -6.83 5.71 -10.82
CA ALA A 142 -5.69 5.76 -11.74
C ALA A 142 -4.57 4.90 -11.16
N THR A 143 -3.95 4.07 -12.00
CA THR A 143 -2.91 3.14 -11.55
C THR A 143 -1.73 3.05 -12.51
N SER A 144 -0.55 2.82 -11.96
CA SER A 144 0.65 2.37 -12.67
C SER A 144 0.84 0.84 -12.64
N GLY A 145 -0.20 0.08 -12.18
CA GLY A 145 -0.18 -1.38 -12.16
C GLY A 145 -0.85 -2.01 -10.93
N ASP A 146 -0.09 -2.30 -9.89
CA ASP A 146 -0.50 -3.14 -8.75
C ASP A 146 -1.73 -2.66 -7.99
N THR A 147 -1.84 -1.34 -7.73
CA THR A 147 -2.96 -0.80 -6.96
C THR A 147 -4.28 -0.99 -7.69
N GLY A 148 -4.29 -0.77 -9.02
CA GLY A 148 -5.48 -0.97 -9.83
C GLY A 148 -5.92 -2.43 -9.84
N LYS A 149 -4.99 -3.37 -10.05
CA LYS A 149 -5.31 -4.79 -10.02
C LYS A 149 -5.82 -5.24 -8.65
N ALA A 150 -5.18 -4.83 -7.57
CA ALA A 150 -5.60 -5.20 -6.22
C ALA A 150 -6.99 -4.60 -5.87
N ALA A 151 -7.29 -3.38 -6.32
CA ALA A 151 -8.59 -2.78 -6.15
C ALA A 151 -9.68 -3.51 -6.98
N LEU A 152 -9.38 -3.87 -8.23
CA LEU A 152 -10.30 -4.65 -9.07
C LEU A 152 -10.66 -5.99 -8.42
N GLU A 153 -9.67 -6.70 -7.87
CA GLU A 153 -9.91 -7.99 -7.22
C GLU A 153 -10.70 -7.84 -5.93
N GLY A 154 -10.36 -6.87 -5.08
CA GLY A 154 -11.06 -6.65 -3.82
C GLY A 154 -12.52 -6.20 -3.99
N PHE A 155 -12.82 -5.36 -4.98
CA PHE A 155 -14.17 -4.86 -5.25
C PHE A 155 -15.01 -5.75 -6.17
N LYS A 156 -14.41 -6.80 -6.73
CA LYS A 156 -15.07 -7.74 -7.62
C LYS A 156 -16.34 -8.32 -7.00
N ASP A 157 -17.47 -8.11 -7.67
CA ASP A 157 -18.80 -8.62 -7.29
C ASP A 157 -19.26 -8.24 -5.87
N VAL A 158 -18.68 -7.18 -5.27
CA VAL A 158 -19.14 -6.63 -4.00
C VAL A 158 -20.38 -5.77 -4.23
N GLU A 159 -21.50 -6.21 -3.65
CA GLU A 159 -22.80 -5.52 -3.77
C GLU A 159 -22.73 -4.08 -3.27
N GLY A 160 -23.42 -3.16 -3.97
CA GLY A 160 -23.43 -1.74 -3.62
C GLY A 160 -22.21 -0.96 -4.09
N THR A 161 -21.27 -1.62 -4.81
CA THR A 161 -20.07 -0.98 -5.35
C THR A 161 -19.94 -1.16 -6.86
N GLN A 162 -19.20 -0.26 -7.50
CA GLN A 162 -18.68 -0.42 -8.86
C GLN A 162 -17.31 0.22 -8.93
N ILE A 163 -16.39 -0.40 -9.68
CA ILE A 163 -15.03 0.08 -9.83
C ILE A 163 -14.66 0.27 -11.30
N LEU A 164 -14.02 1.40 -11.59
CA LEU A 164 -13.41 1.68 -12.89
C LEU A 164 -11.95 2.07 -12.70
N VAL A 165 -11.06 1.36 -13.39
CA VAL A 165 -9.62 1.57 -13.34
C VAL A 165 -9.12 2.12 -14.66
N PHE A 166 -8.43 3.26 -14.61
CA PHE A 166 -7.66 3.82 -15.70
C PHE A 166 -6.17 3.52 -15.54
N TYR A 167 -5.52 3.12 -16.63
CA TYR A 167 -4.09 2.89 -16.66
C TYR A 167 -3.47 3.43 -17.96
N PRO A 168 -2.20 3.90 -17.94
CA PRO A 168 -1.53 4.34 -19.16
C PRO A 168 -1.30 3.16 -20.11
N GLU A 169 -1.65 3.31 -21.38
CA GLU A 169 -1.60 2.23 -22.38
C GLU A 169 -0.22 1.55 -22.46
N ASP A 170 0.85 2.34 -22.37
CA ASP A 170 2.25 1.89 -22.49
C ASP A 170 3.04 2.03 -21.15
N GLY A 171 2.37 2.32 -20.05
CA GLY A 171 3.00 2.65 -18.77
C GLY A 171 2.94 1.56 -17.69
N VAL A 172 2.52 0.34 -18.04
CA VAL A 172 2.41 -0.80 -17.11
C VAL A 172 3.11 -2.03 -17.69
N SER A 173 3.62 -2.93 -16.83
CA SER A 173 4.25 -4.16 -17.33
C SER A 173 3.23 -5.05 -18.06
N PRO A 174 3.69 -5.91 -19.00
CA PRO A 174 2.81 -6.85 -19.69
C PRO A 174 2.00 -7.73 -18.73
N MET A 175 2.62 -8.17 -17.63
CA MET A 175 1.98 -8.95 -16.58
C MET A 175 0.86 -8.17 -15.88
N GLN A 176 1.13 -6.94 -15.45
CA GLN A 176 0.14 -6.07 -14.82
C GLN A 176 -1.02 -5.73 -15.76
N LYS A 177 -0.70 -5.41 -17.03
CA LYS A 177 -1.71 -5.16 -18.07
C LYS A 177 -2.61 -6.39 -18.26
N ARG A 178 -2.02 -7.58 -18.30
CA ARG A 178 -2.77 -8.83 -18.43
C ARG A 178 -3.65 -9.08 -17.22
N GLN A 179 -3.13 -8.91 -16.00
CA GLN A 179 -3.90 -9.07 -14.77
C GLN A 179 -5.15 -8.17 -14.74
N MET A 180 -5.05 -6.91 -15.20
CA MET A 180 -6.18 -5.99 -15.24
C MET A 180 -7.15 -6.30 -16.38
N THR A 181 -6.64 -6.54 -17.59
CA THR A 181 -7.49 -6.74 -18.78
C THR A 181 -8.25 -8.07 -18.79
N THR A 182 -7.83 -9.03 -18.00
CA THR A 182 -8.51 -10.34 -17.80
C THR A 182 -9.40 -10.39 -16.55
N GLN A 183 -9.54 -9.27 -15.83
CA GLN A 183 -10.30 -9.21 -14.59
C GLN A 183 -11.76 -9.67 -14.80
N SER A 184 -12.22 -10.58 -13.96
CA SER A 184 -13.61 -11.01 -13.90
C SER A 184 -14.42 -10.14 -12.93
N GLY A 185 -15.75 -10.28 -12.96
CA GLY A 185 -16.68 -9.54 -12.12
C GLY A 185 -17.68 -8.73 -12.96
N SER A 186 -18.87 -8.53 -12.42
CA SER A 186 -19.96 -7.83 -13.10
C SER A 186 -19.92 -6.30 -12.88
N ASN A 187 -19.25 -5.87 -11.81
CA ASN A 187 -19.19 -4.49 -11.34
C ASN A 187 -17.81 -3.83 -11.57
N VAL A 188 -16.96 -4.43 -12.40
CA VAL A 188 -15.60 -3.94 -12.67
C VAL A 188 -15.46 -3.42 -14.09
N GLY A 189 -14.75 -2.31 -14.25
CA GLY A 189 -14.37 -1.71 -15.54
C GLY A 189 -12.89 -1.38 -15.58
N VAL A 190 -12.27 -1.53 -16.76
CA VAL A 190 -10.86 -1.22 -16.98
C VAL A 190 -10.71 -0.53 -18.33
N CYS A 191 -10.01 0.59 -18.35
CA CYS A 191 -9.80 1.36 -19.58
C CYS A 191 -8.35 1.84 -19.69
N ALA A 192 -7.71 1.57 -20.81
CA ALA A 192 -6.42 2.14 -21.14
C ALA A 192 -6.58 3.61 -21.57
N VAL A 193 -5.61 4.45 -21.22
CA VAL A 193 -5.57 5.87 -21.59
C VAL A 193 -4.30 6.11 -22.39
N LYS A 194 -4.42 6.74 -23.55
CA LYS A 194 -3.27 7.19 -24.33
C LYS A 194 -2.64 8.39 -23.64
N GLY A 195 -1.54 8.15 -22.96
CA GLY A 195 -0.82 9.10 -22.13
C GLY A 195 0.03 8.39 -21.09
N ASN A 196 0.55 9.15 -20.13
CA ASN A 196 1.32 8.62 -19.03
C ASN A 196 0.47 8.46 -17.75
N PHE A 197 1.09 8.02 -16.65
CA PHE A 197 0.40 7.85 -15.36
C PHE A 197 -0.15 9.17 -14.81
N ASP A 198 0.57 10.28 -14.98
CA ASP A 198 0.13 11.59 -14.51
C ASP A 198 -1.11 12.07 -15.28
N ASP A 199 -1.21 11.76 -16.58
CA ASP A 199 -2.43 12.04 -17.38
C ASP A 199 -3.64 11.30 -16.81
N CYS A 200 -3.49 10.00 -16.48
CA CYS A 200 -4.55 9.21 -15.84
C CYS A 200 -4.94 9.79 -14.47
N GLN A 201 -3.95 10.14 -13.65
CA GLN A 201 -4.17 10.66 -12.30
C GLN A 201 -4.84 12.03 -12.31
N ASN A 202 -4.41 12.91 -13.21
CA ASN A 202 -4.99 14.24 -13.38
C ASN A 202 -6.43 14.15 -13.91
N GLY A 203 -6.68 13.24 -14.86
CA GLY A 203 -8.03 12.97 -15.36
C GLY A 203 -8.98 12.49 -14.25
N VAL A 204 -8.54 11.52 -13.43
CA VAL A 204 -9.33 11.05 -12.27
C VAL A 204 -9.57 12.18 -11.27
N LYS A 205 -8.56 13.00 -10.95
CA LYS A 205 -8.73 14.16 -10.05
C LYS A 205 -9.73 15.18 -10.62
N ALA A 206 -9.65 15.47 -11.91
CA ALA A 206 -10.59 16.38 -12.58
C ALA A 206 -12.03 15.88 -12.46
N ILE A 207 -12.28 14.59 -12.70
CA ILE A 207 -13.59 13.95 -12.53
C ILE A 207 -14.07 14.07 -11.07
N PHE A 208 -13.21 13.77 -10.08
CA PHE A 208 -13.55 13.88 -8.66
C PHE A 208 -13.88 15.30 -8.22
N THR A 209 -13.37 16.32 -8.88
CA THR A 209 -13.59 17.73 -8.50
C THR A 209 -14.68 18.42 -9.35
N ASP A 210 -15.12 17.78 -10.43
CA ASP A 210 -16.15 18.32 -11.32
C ASP A 210 -17.53 18.33 -10.63
N LYS A 211 -18.09 19.51 -10.48
CA LYS A 211 -19.38 19.72 -9.80
C LYS A 211 -20.55 19.14 -10.60
N GLU A 212 -20.55 19.30 -11.93
CA GLU A 212 -21.62 18.80 -12.80
C GLU A 212 -21.67 17.26 -12.75
N ILE A 213 -20.50 16.61 -12.82
CA ILE A 213 -20.41 15.15 -12.70
C ILE A 213 -20.92 14.71 -11.33
N LYS A 214 -20.49 15.35 -10.24
CA LYS A 214 -20.97 15.04 -8.87
C LYS A 214 -22.48 15.18 -8.72
N GLU A 215 -23.07 16.22 -9.29
CA GLU A 215 -24.52 16.45 -9.26
C GLU A 215 -25.28 15.37 -10.01
N LYS A 216 -24.84 15.02 -11.22
CA LYS A 216 -25.42 13.94 -12.01
C LYS A 216 -25.29 12.58 -11.32
N MET A 217 -24.11 12.27 -10.75
CA MET A 217 -23.88 11.07 -9.95
C MET A 217 -24.86 11.02 -8.77
N SER A 218 -24.95 12.11 -8.02
CA SER A 218 -25.84 12.18 -6.86
C SER A 218 -27.31 12.00 -7.23
N ALA A 219 -27.76 12.62 -8.31
CA ALA A 219 -29.12 12.47 -8.85
C ALA A 219 -29.45 11.03 -9.28
N ALA A 220 -28.43 10.28 -9.74
CA ALA A 220 -28.54 8.88 -10.11
C ALA A 220 -28.37 7.89 -8.92
N GLY A 221 -28.28 8.38 -7.69
CA GLY A 221 -28.03 7.52 -6.53
C GLY A 221 -26.62 6.96 -6.45
N LEU A 222 -25.63 7.66 -7.03
CA LEU A 222 -24.24 7.27 -7.05
C LEU A 222 -23.38 8.26 -6.24
N MET A 223 -22.26 7.79 -5.68
CA MET A 223 -21.24 8.65 -5.09
C MET A 223 -19.84 8.13 -5.32
N PHE A 224 -18.90 9.02 -5.50
CA PHE A 224 -17.50 8.63 -5.54
C PHE A 224 -16.92 8.31 -4.17
N SER A 225 -16.04 7.33 -4.11
CA SER A 225 -15.13 7.10 -3.00
C SER A 225 -13.75 6.68 -3.53
N SER A 226 -12.76 6.64 -2.67
CA SER A 226 -11.38 6.36 -3.03
C SER A 226 -10.90 5.04 -2.45
N ALA A 227 -10.30 4.20 -3.30
CA ALA A 227 -9.51 3.03 -2.89
C ALA A 227 -7.99 3.31 -2.86
N ASN A 228 -7.56 4.56 -2.97
CA ASN A 228 -6.16 4.95 -2.89
C ASN A 228 -5.62 4.84 -1.45
N SER A 229 -4.30 4.87 -1.29
CA SER A 229 -3.63 4.76 0.02
C SER A 229 -3.95 5.89 1.01
N ILE A 230 -4.58 6.97 0.54
CA ILE A 230 -5.05 8.09 1.38
C ILE A 230 -6.30 7.74 2.20
N ASN A 231 -7.09 6.74 1.81
CA ASN A 231 -8.25 6.30 2.58
C ASN A 231 -7.78 5.63 3.89
N TRP A 232 -8.36 6.03 5.03
CA TRP A 232 -8.07 5.40 6.33
C TRP A 232 -8.34 3.90 6.33
N GLY A 233 -9.40 3.45 5.66
CA GLY A 233 -9.70 2.03 5.48
C GLY A 233 -8.63 1.24 4.72
N ARG A 234 -7.68 1.93 4.06
CA ARG A 234 -6.47 1.36 3.45
C ARG A 234 -5.26 1.35 4.40
N LEU A 235 -5.22 2.29 5.36
CA LEU A 235 -4.10 2.41 6.28
C LEU A 235 -4.25 1.46 7.48
N VAL A 236 -5.42 1.46 8.12
CA VAL A 236 -5.63 0.69 9.36
C VAL A 236 -5.36 -0.82 9.20
N PRO A 237 -5.67 -1.49 8.07
CA PRO A 237 -5.33 -2.90 7.89
C PRO A 237 -3.82 -3.18 7.87
N GLN A 238 -3.02 -2.19 7.51
CA GLN A 238 -1.58 -2.34 7.46
C GLN A 238 -0.93 -2.33 8.85
N ILE A 239 -1.57 -1.75 9.85
CA ILE A 239 -1.11 -1.80 11.25
C ILE A 239 -1.13 -3.25 11.75
N VAL A 240 -2.11 -4.03 11.28
CA VAL A 240 -2.34 -5.41 11.74
C VAL A 240 -1.15 -6.32 11.46
N TYR A 241 -0.59 -6.31 10.26
CA TYR A 241 0.46 -7.26 9.92
C TYR A 241 1.78 -7.00 10.67
N TYR A 242 2.09 -5.79 11.09
CA TYR A 242 3.24 -5.53 11.95
C TYR A 242 3.04 -6.05 13.37
N ILE A 243 1.88 -5.80 13.97
CA ILE A 243 1.54 -6.34 15.28
C ILE A 243 1.46 -7.88 15.23
N SER A 244 0.86 -8.42 14.16
CA SER A 244 0.76 -9.86 13.94
C SER A 244 2.13 -10.52 13.80
N SER A 245 3.04 -9.90 13.03
CA SER A 245 4.40 -10.43 12.83
C SER A 245 5.22 -10.41 14.12
N TYR A 246 5.16 -9.32 14.87
CA TYR A 246 5.81 -9.26 16.16
C TYR A 246 5.29 -10.35 17.12
N ALA A 247 3.97 -10.52 17.19
CA ALA A 247 3.35 -11.56 17.99
C ALA A 247 3.78 -12.98 17.57
N SER A 248 3.89 -13.23 16.26
CA SER A 248 4.35 -14.52 15.73
C SER A 248 5.83 -14.78 16.00
N LEU A 249 6.72 -13.77 15.88
CA LEU A 249 8.13 -13.90 16.25
C LEU A 249 8.32 -14.17 17.76
N ALA A 250 7.49 -13.56 18.59
CA ALA A 250 7.50 -13.83 20.04
C ALA A 250 6.97 -15.23 20.37
N GLU A 251 5.96 -15.71 19.66
CA GLU A 251 5.38 -17.04 19.83
C GLU A 251 6.37 -18.15 19.43
N SER A 252 7.08 -17.97 18.31
CA SER A 252 8.09 -18.92 17.85
C SER A 252 9.37 -18.92 18.69
N GLY A 253 9.54 -17.94 19.59
CA GLY A 253 10.73 -17.81 20.42
C GLY A 253 11.90 -17.12 19.71
N GLU A 254 11.67 -16.56 18.54
CA GLU A 254 12.68 -15.78 17.79
C GLU A 254 13.05 -14.49 18.54
N ILE A 255 12.09 -13.86 19.20
CA ILE A 255 12.31 -12.73 20.12
C ILE A 255 11.66 -13.01 21.47
N ALA A 256 12.17 -12.41 22.52
CA ALA A 256 11.44 -12.34 23.78
C ALA A 256 10.38 -11.23 23.71
N LEU A 257 9.25 -11.43 24.38
CA LEU A 257 8.21 -10.40 24.45
C LEU A 257 8.76 -9.13 25.12
N GLY A 258 8.70 -8.01 24.42
CA GLY A 258 9.28 -6.74 24.84
C GLY A 258 10.64 -6.42 24.19
N ASP A 259 11.27 -7.37 23.52
CA ASP A 259 12.48 -7.09 22.73
C ASP A 259 12.16 -6.13 21.60
N LYS A 260 13.05 -5.18 21.36
CA LYS A 260 12.92 -4.26 20.24
C LYS A 260 13.35 -4.92 18.94
N ILE A 261 12.63 -4.59 17.86
CA ILE A 261 13.01 -4.98 16.49
C ILE A 261 13.17 -3.74 15.61
N ASN A 262 13.99 -3.84 14.56
CA ASN A 262 13.98 -2.89 13.46
C ASN A 262 12.95 -3.34 12.41
N VAL A 263 12.38 -2.39 11.69
CA VAL A 263 11.53 -2.69 10.54
C VAL A 263 12.01 -1.92 9.32
N VAL A 264 12.16 -2.63 8.20
CA VAL A 264 12.59 -2.07 6.91
C VAL A 264 11.46 -2.13 5.92
N VAL A 265 11.16 -1.00 5.29
CA VAL A 265 10.02 -0.90 4.38
C VAL A 265 10.43 -0.28 3.06
N PRO A 266 10.26 -1.01 1.93
CA PRO A 266 10.38 -0.39 0.61
C PRO A 266 9.23 0.59 0.44
N THR A 267 9.56 1.88 0.31
CA THR A 267 8.60 2.96 0.57
C THR A 267 8.37 3.85 -0.66
N GLY A 268 7.09 4.00 -1.05
CA GLY A 268 6.61 4.99 -2.00
C GLY A 268 5.67 5.99 -1.30
N ASN A 269 4.36 5.72 -1.31
CA ASN A 269 3.31 6.60 -0.74
C ASN A 269 3.29 6.67 0.80
N PHE A 270 4.29 6.17 1.48
CA PHE A 270 4.47 6.20 2.94
C PHE A 270 3.41 5.45 3.77
N GLY A 271 2.41 4.83 3.16
CA GLY A 271 1.33 4.16 3.90
C GLY A 271 1.80 2.97 4.72
N ASN A 272 2.65 2.13 4.15
CA ASN A 272 3.17 0.93 4.77
C ASN A 272 4.03 1.24 6.00
N ILE A 273 5.07 2.06 5.86
CA ILE A 273 5.95 2.44 6.98
C ILE A 273 5.21 3.29 8.04
N LEU A 274 4.23 4.10 7.63
CA LEU A 274 3.37 4.84 8.55
C LEU A 274 2.52 3.90 9.40
N ALA A 275 2.03 2.80 8.84
CA ALA A 275 1.28 1.80 9.60
C ALA A 275 2.13 1.17 10.71
N ASP A 276 3.42 0.92 10.43
CA ASP A 276 4.36 0.47 11.45
C ASP A 276 4.62 1.56 12.51
N TYR A 277 4.73 2.82 12.09
CA TYR A 277 4.82 3.93 13.05
C TYR A 277 3.59 4.02 13.96
N TYR A 278 2.38 3.78 13.44
CA TYR A 278 1.17 3.66 14.27
C TYR A 278 1.28 2.48 15.25
N ALA A 279 1.74 1.31 14.80
CA ALA A 279 1.97 0.16 15.67
C ALA A 279 2.99 0.48 16.78
N LYS A 280 4.08 1.17 16.46
CA LYS A 280 5.06 1.67 17.44
C LYS A 280 4.41 2.61 18.47
N LYS A 281 3.59 3.55 18.02
CA LYS A 281 2.87 4.48 18.91
C LYS A 281 1.78 3.81 19.73
N MET A 282 1.24 2.68 19.29
CA MET A 282 0.36 1.83 20.11
C MET A 282 1.12 1.12 21.24
N GLY A 283 2.43 0.99 21.16
CA GLY A 283 3.25 0.33 22.17
C GLY A 283 4.05 -0.87 21.66
N LEU A 284 4.00 -1.16 20.34
CA LEU A 284 4.83 -2.21 19.75
C LEU A 284 6.32 -1.86 19.91
N PRO A 285 7.19 -2.77 20.39
CA PRO A 285 8.60 -2.47 20.61
C PRO A 285 9.39 -2.38 19.32
N ILE A 286 9.27 -1.28 18.60
CA ILE A 286 10.04 -0.97 17.39
C ILE A 286 11.23 -0.09 17.79
N ASN A 287 12.44 -0.51 17.42
CA ASN A 287 13.65 0.29 17.59
C ASN A 287 13.75 1.37 16.52
N LYS A 288 13.93 0.98 15.26
CA LYS A 288 14.13 1.88 14.13
C LYS A 288 13.21 1.53 12.97
N LEU A 289 12.64 2.55 12.33
CA LEU A 289 11.92 2.43 11.06
C LEU A 289 12.88 2.81 9.92
N ILE A 290 13.17 1.87 9.05
CA ILE A 290 14.12 2.05 7.96
C ILE A 290 13.34 2.23 6.66
N CYS A 291 13.35 3.45 6.15
CA CYS A 291 12.68 3.85 4.91
C CYS A 291 13.60 3.62 3.72
N ALA A 292 13.32 2.61 2.93
CA ALA A 292 14.09 2.29 1.74
C ALA A 292 13.46 2.90 0.49
N SER A 293 14.25 3.67 -0.26
CA SER A 293 13.89 4.31 -1.54
C SER A 293 14.67 3.71 -2.71
N ASN A 294 14.14 3.84 -3.93
CA ASN A 294 14.95 3.70 -5.13
C ASN A 294 15.62 5.05 -5.49
N VAL A 295 16.08 5.23 -6.73
CA VAL A 295 16.72 6.51 -7.15
C VAL A 295 15.79 7.71 -7.03
N ASN A 296 14.47 7.51 -6.98
CA ASN A 296 13.49 8.55 -6.63
C ASN A 296 13.47 8.77 -5.11
N LYS A 297 14.60 9.18 -4.55
CA LYS A 297 14.92 9.19 -3.13
C LYS A 297 14.41 10.43 -2.36
N VAL A 298 13.27 10.98 -2.73
CA VAL A 298 12.70 12.17 -2.07
C VAL A 298 12.49 11.96 -0.57
N LEU A 299 12.08 10.75 -0.17
CA LEU A 299 11.86 10.41 1.24
C LEU A 299 13.17 10.25 2.02
N THR A 300 14.19 9.64 1.42
CA THR A 300 15.54 9.54 2.00
C THR A 300 16.09 10.91 2.31
N ASP A 301 16.11 11.79 1.31
CA ASP A 301 16.61 13.17 1.47
C ASP A 301 15.80 13.95 2.50
N PHE A 302 14.46 13.75 2.54
CA PHE A 302 13.60 14.38 3.55
C PHE A 302 13.91 13.91 4.97
N ILE A 303 14.07 12.60 5.20
CA ILE A 303 14.39 12.05 6.53
C ILE A 303 15.75 12.56 7.01
N GLU A 304 16.72 12.68 6.11
CA GLU A 304 18.08 13.16 6.44
C GLU A 304 18.12 14.66 6.74
N THR A 305 17.39 15.47 5.96
CA THR A 305 17.55 16.93 5.97
C THR A 305 16.38 17.71 6.57
N GLY A 306 15.20 17.10 6.63
CA GLY A 306 13.95 17.78 6.94
C GLY A 306 13.41 18.65 5.80
N VAL A 307 14.02 18.59 4.62
CA VAL A 307 13.58 19.33 3.42
C VAL A 307 12.93 18.36 2.44
N TYR A 308 11.65 18.59 2.15
CA TYR A 308 10.93 17.86 1.11
C TYR A 308 10.96 18.68 -0.18
N ASP A 309 11.59 18.16 -1.24
CA ASP A 309 11.75 18.84 -2.52
C ASP A 309 11.38 17.89 -3.66
N ARG A 310 10.26 18.17 -4.36
CA ARG A 310 9.80 17.43 -5.54
C ARG A 310 10.37 17.96 -6.87
N ASN A 311 11.12 19.07 -6.84
CA ASN A 311 11.70 19.70 -8.03
C ASN A 311 12.97 18.94 -8.44
N ARG A 312 12.80 17.74 -8.92
CA ARG A 312 13.85 16.81 -9.34
C ARG A 312 13.38 15.96 -10.51
N ASP A 313 14.32 15.34 -11.20
CA ASP A 313 14.01 14.41 -12.27
C ASP A 313 13.25 13.19 -11.74
N PHE A 314 12.36 12.66 -12.55
CA PHE A 314 11.63 11.42 -12.30
C PHE A 314 12.30 10.29 -13.09
N TYR A 315 12.56 9.18 -12.41
CA TYR A 315 13.17 8.00 -13.00
C TYR A 315 12.20 6.81 -12.96
N ALA A 316 11.97 6.19 -14.13
CA ALA A 316 11.29 4.90 -14.19
C ALA A 316 12.30 3.80 -13.87
N THR A 317 12.03 3.01 -12.83
CA THR A 317 12.96 2.00 -12.30
C THR A 317 12.41 0.59 -12.40
N CYS A 318 13.22 -0.42 -12.05
CA CYS A 318 12.76 -1.81 -11.91
C CYS A 318 11.88 -2.04 -10.66
N SER A 319 11.73 -1.05 -9.77
CA SER A 319 10.86 -1.08 -8.59
C SER A 319 9.73 -0.04 -8.65
N PRO A 320 8.79 -0.13 -9.63
CA PRO A 320 7.90 0.97 -10.04
C PRO A 320 6.91 1.43 -8.96
N SER A 321 6.61 0.61 -7.94
CA SER A 321 5.71 1.05 -6.84
C SER A 321 6.36 2.11 -5.93
N MET A 322 7.67 2.33 -6.07
CA MET A 322 8.45 3.33 -5.35
C MET A 322 8.79 4.55 -6.21
N ASP A 323 8.40 4.56 -7.50
CA ASP A 323 8.62 5.67 -8.44
C ASP A 323 7.64 6.80 -8.12
N ILE A 324 8.02 7.66 -7.18
CA ILE A 324 7.20 8.78 -6.72
C ILE A 324 8.05 10.04 -6.50
N LEU A 325 7.42 11.19 -6.70
CA LEU A 325 7.96 12.50 -6.27
C LEU A 325 7.11 13.14 -5.15
N ILE A 326 5.86 12.66 -4.97
CA ILE A 326 4.96 13.09 -3.90
C ILE A 326 4.50 11.87 -3.11
N SER A 327 4.82 11.83 -1.83
CA SER A 327 4.48 10.77 -0.90
C SER A 327 3.25 11.16 -0.08
N SER A 328 2.09 10.60 -0.44
CA SER A 328 0.79 11.11 0.02
C SER A 328 0.53 10.95 1.53
N ASN A 329 0.99 9.86 2.16
CA ASN A 329 0.72 9.61 3.59
C ASN A 329 1.74 10.28 4.53
N LEU A 330 2.79 10.90 4.00
CA LEU A 330 3.73 11.67 4.83
C LEU A 330 3.02 12.80 5.59
N GLU A 331 1.96 13.34 5.02
CA GLU A 331 1.10 14.35 5.67
C GLU A 331 0.57 13.88 7.02
N ARG A 332 0.18 12.60 7.13
CA ARG A 332 -0.29 12.04 8.40
C ARG A 332 0.81 11.94 9.45
N LEU A 333 2.03 11.56 9.04
CA LEU A 333 3.18 11.56 9.95
C LEU A 333 3.45 12.97 10.47
N LEU A 334 3.54 13.95 9.58
CA LEU A 334 3.83 15.33 9.96
C LEU A 334 2.77 15.93 10.89
N TYR A 335 1.50 15.61 10.64
CA TYR A 335 0.41 16.02 11.52
C TYR A 335 0.57 15.45 12.94
N MET A 336 0.98 14.17 13.07
CA MET A 336 1.27 13.60 14.38
C MET A 336 2.50 14.21 15.05
N LEU A 337 3.57 14.47 14.28
CA LEU A 337 4.82 15.03 14.80
C LEU A 337 4.71 16.51 15.21
N THR A 338 3.64 17.18 14.81
CA THR A 338 3.34 18.58 15.18
C THR A 338 2.22 18.70 16.21
N ASP A 339 1.97 17.65 17.00
CA ASP A 339 0.87 17.61 17.97
C ASP A 339 -0.49 18.01 17.36
N GLN A 340 -0.76 17.50 16.16
CA GLN A 340 -1.99 17.76 15.40
C GLN A 340 -2.18 19.24 14.99
N ASN A 341 -1.11 19.93 14.67
CA ASN A 341 -1.15 21.33 14.21
C ASN A 341 -1.51 21.44 12.73
N ASP A 342 -2.78 21.59 12.44
CA ASP A 342 -3.33 21.68 11.09
C ASP A 342 -2.89 22.94 10.33
N ALA A 343 -2.61 24.05 11.05
CA ALA A 343 -2.12 25.28 10.43
C ALA A 343 -0.71 25.06 9.84
N GLN A 344 0.16 24.36 10.55
CA GLN A 344 1.48 24.01 10.07
C GLN A 344 1.42 23.08 8.86
N ILE A 345 0.49 22.12 8.86
CA ILE A 345 0.28 21.22 7.71
C ILE A 345 -0.19 22.01 6.49
N ARG A 346 -1.14 22.91 6.64
CA ARG A 346 -1.58 23.78 5.52
C ARG A 346 -0.44 24.63 4.96
N GLU A 347 0.42 25.17 5.81
CA GLU A 347 1.58 25.95 5.40
C GLU A 347 2.55 25.10 4.55
N TRP A 348 2.97 23.94 5.05
CA TRP A 348 3.94 23.09 4.35
C TRP A 348 3.38 22.52 3.05
N PHE A 349 2.15 22.01 3.05
CA PHE A 349 1.54 21.45 1.83
C PHE A 349 1.08 22.53 0.85
N GLY A 350 0.79 23.75 1.32
CA GLY A 350 0.61 24.93 0.48
C GLY A 350 1.92 25.29 -0.23
N SER A 351 3.02 25.37 0.50
CA SER A 351 4.36 25.60 -0.07
C SER A 351 4.75 24.51 -1.08
N LEU A 352 4.46 23.22 -0.77
CA LEU A 352 4.70 22.13 -1.71
C LEU A 352 3.90 22.30 -3.02
N ALA A 353 2.66 22.76 -2.92
CA ALA A 353 1.83 23.00 -4.09
C ALA A 353 2.35 24.15 -4.97
N GLU A 354 2.75 25.24 -4.34
CA GLU A 354 3.18 26.49 -5.01
C GLU A 354 4.62 26.43 -5.51
N THR A 355 5.55 25.97 -4.68
CA THR A 355 7.00 26.03 -4.95
C THR A 355 7.64 24.67 -5.21
N GLY A 356 6.93 23.58 -4.95
CA GLY A 356 7.45 22.22 -5.07
C GLY A 356 8.27 21.75 -3.87
N LYS A 357 8.38 22.54 -2.78
CA LYS A 357 9.18 22.17 -1.60
C LYS A 357 8.66 22.78 -0.30
N TYR A 358 9.05 22.18 0.82
CA TYR A 358 8.93 22.74 2.17
C TYR A 358 10.08 22.24 3.06
N GLU A 359 10.28 22.91 4.17
CA GLU A 359 11.20 22.50 5.23
C GLU A 359 10.44 22.41 6.55
N VAL A 360 10.64 21.32 7.30
CA VAL A 360 10.03 21.13 8.62
C VAL A 360 10.86 21.80 9.71
N ASN A 361 10.23 22.08 10.86
CA ASN A 361 10.91 22.68 12.00
C ASN A 361 11.91 21.71 12.67
N ASP A 362 12.73 22.24 13.59
CA ASP A 362 13.81 21.47 14.22
C ASP A 362 13.30 20.36 15.14
N GLU A 363 12.12 20.52 15.76
CA GLU A 363 11.49 19.50 16.58
C GLU A 363 11.13 18.27 15.73
N VAL A 364 10.52 18.48 14.57
CA VAL A 364 10.21 17.40 13.62
C VAL A 364 11.48 16.76 13.07
N LYS A 365 12.51 17.56 12.70
CA LYS A 365 13.81 17.02 12.25
C LYS A 365 14.46 16.12 13.29
N LYS A 366 14.36 16.50 14.57
CA LYS A 366 14.88 15.68 15.65
C LYS A 366 14.19 14.31 15.73
N VAL A 367 12.85 14.29 15.71
CA VAL A 367 12.09 13.03 15.78
C VAL A 367 12.35 12.18 14.52
N LEU A 368 12.44 12.78 13.33
CA LEU A 368 12.77 12.05 12.11
C LEU A 368 14.10 11.30 12.25
N LYS A 369 15.15 11.93 12.80
CA LYS A 369 16.47 11.31 13.03
C LYS A 369 16.45 10.24 14.12
N GLU A 370 15.65 10.42 15.16
CA GLU A 370 15.55 9.47 16.29
C GLU A 370 14.76 8.23 15.89
N GLU A 371 13.68 8.37 15.15
CA GLU A 371 12.72 7.29 14.85
C GLU A 371 13.01 6.60 13.51
N PHE A 372 13.51 7.33 12.51
CA PHE A 372 13.67 6.86 11.14
C PHE A 372 15.14 6.82 10.71
N PHE A 373 15.40 5.98 9.73
CA PHE A 373 16.60 6.00 8.89
C PHE A 373 16.16 6.00 7.42
N GLY A 374 16.76 6.87 6.60
CA GLY A 374 16.53 6.91 5.15
C GLY A 374 17.70 6.33 4.39
N GLY A 375 17.45 5.47 3.42
CA GLY A 375 18.46 4.95 2.51
C GLY A 375 17.90 4.72 1.12
N TYR A 376 18.77 4.55 0.11
CA TYR A 376 18.33 4.30 -1.26
C TYR A 376 19.27 3.34 -1.99
N CYS A 377 18.73 2.78 -3.09
CA CYS A 377 19.41 1.80 -3.93
C CYS A 377 19.02 2.06 -5.40
N ASP A 378 19.96 1.99 -6.31
CA ASP A 378 19.71 2.07 -7.76
C ASP A 378 19.37 0.69 -8.37
N ASP A 379 19.04 0.68 -9.67
CA ASP A 379 18.65 -0.56 -10.37
C ASP A 379 19.79 -1.59 -10.46
N ASP A 380 21.03 -1.15 -10.63
CA ASP A 380 22.19 -2.05 -10.70
C ASP A 380 22.45 -2.68 -9.33
N GLN A 381 22.40 -1.89 -8.27
CA GLN A 381 22.48 -2.37 -6.88
C GLN A 381 21.32 -3.30 -6.55
N THR A 382 20.10 -2.97 -6.99
CA THR A 382 18.91 -3.81 -6.80
C THR A 382 19.10 -5.19 -7.42
N LYS A 383 19.55 -5.27 -8.68
CA LYS A 383 19.82 -6.54 -9.36
C LYS A 383 20.99 -7.31 -8.71
N ALA A 384 22.04 -6.61 -8.31
CA ALA A 384 23.17 -7.23 -7.59
C ALA A 384 22.69 -7.86 -6.28
N THR A 385 21.84 -7.17 -5.53
CA THR A 385 21.26 -7.67 -4.27
C THR A 385 20.37 -8.89 -4.49
N ILE A 386 19.50 -8.91 -5.52
CA ILE A 386 18.71 -10.10 -5.87
C ILE A 386 19.64 -11.30 -6.13
N SER A 387 20.70 -11.09 -6.95
CA SER A 387 21.66 -12.14 -7.26
C SER A 387 22.40 -12.67 -6.03
N GLU A 388 22.77 -11.78 -5.11
CA GLU A 388 23.48 -12.14 -3.88
C GLU A 388 22.58 -12.94 -2.93
N ILE A 389 21.36 -12.45 -2.67
CA ILE A 389 20.37 -13.12 -1.81
C ILE A 389 20.06 -14.51 -2.36
N TYR A 390 19.82 -14.63 -3.66
CA TYR A 390 19.56 -15.90 -4.33
C TYR A 390 20.72 -16.90 -4.14
N LYS A 391 21.94 -16.46 -4.40
CA LYS A 391 23.13 -17.34 -4.31
C LYS A 391 23.49 -17.73 -2.89
N LYS A 392 23.32 -16.82 -1.94
CA LYS A 392 23.80 -17.02 -0.56
C LYS A 392 22.76 -17.69 0.33
N TYR A 393 21.50 -17.39 0.12
CA TYR A 393 20.41 -17.81 1.00
C TYR A 393 19.34 -18.66 0.29
N SER A 394 19.47 -18.91 -1.01
CA SER A 394 18.47 -19.59 -1.83
C SER A 394 17.07 -18.93 -1.74
N TYR A 395 17.03 -17.62 -1.45
CA TYR A 395 15.81 -16.86 -1.36
C TYR A 395 15.63 -15.99 -2.60
N THR A 396 14.46 -16.07 -3.25
CA THR A 396 14.13 -15.28 -4.42
C THR A 396 13.21 -14.14 -4.03
N CYS A 397 13.67 -12.90 -4.08
CA CYS A 397 12.87 -11.72 -3.77
C CYS A 397 12.55 -10.89 -5.01
N ASP A 398 11.52 -10.06 -4.92
CA ASP A 398 11.19 -9.05 -5.91
C ASP A 398 12.13 -7.83 -5.84
N THR A 399 12.02 -6.95 -6.81
CA THR A 399 12.87 -5.76 -6.93
C THR A 399 12.68 -4.77 -5.77
N HIS A 400 11.47 -4.60 -5.26
CA HIS A 400 11.21 -3.69 -4.12
C HIS A 400 11.80 -4.23 -2.83
N THR A 401 11.64 -5.52 -2.60
CA THR A 401 12.24 -6.23 -1.45
C THR A 401 13.76 -6.15 -1.49
N ALA A 402 14.37 -6.30 -2.67
CA ALA A 402 15.82 -6.16 -2.83
C ALA A 402 16.32 -4.76 -2.47
N VAL A 403 15.60 -3.70 -2.84
CA VAL A 403 15.92 -2.33 -2.39
C VAL A 403 15.91 -2.25 -0.86
N ALA A 404 14.91 -2.85 -0.20
CA ALA A 404 14.84 -2.86 1.26
C ALA A 404 16.00 -3.60 1.90
N VAL A 405 16.37 -4.77 1.38
CA VAL A 405 17.53 -5.54 1.87
C VAL A 405 18.83 -4.76 1.72
N LYS A 406 19.06 -4.14 0.55
CA LYS A 406 20.27 -3.34 0.31
C LYS A 406 20.37 -2.16 1.29
N VAL A 407 19.29 -1.45 1.49
CA VAL A 407 19.25 -0.32 2.45
C VAL A 407 19.48 -0.80 3.88
N TYR A 408 18.94 -1.96 4.25
CA TYR A 408 19.21 -2.57 5.55
C TYR A 408 20.70 -2.93 5.73
N GLU A 409 21.32 -3.54 4.75
CA GLU A 409 22.76 -3.86 4.79
C GLU A 409 23.61 -2.60 4.98
N ASP A 410 23.28 -1.53 4.26
CA ASP A 410 23.97 -0.24 4.38
C ASP A 410 23.73 0.38 5.77
N TYR A 411 22.49 0.30 6.31
CA TYR A 411 22.19 0.72 7.68
C TYR A 411 23.02 -0.05 8.72
N LYS A 412 23.03 -1.39 8.64
CA LYS A 412 23.77 -2.25 9.55
C LYS A 412 25.28 -1.95 9.50
N LYS A 413 25.81 -1.77 8.31
CA LYS A 413 27.23 -1.40 8.11
C LYS A 413 27.57 -0.03 8.68
N ALA A 414 26.67 0.95 8.53
CA ALA A 414 26.89 2.32 8.99
C ALA A 414 26.76 2.47 10.52
N THR A 415 25.87 1.71 11.15
CA THR A 415 25.51 1.88 12.56
C THR A 415 26.10 0.81 13.48
N GLY A 416 26.40 -0.37 12.96
CA GLY A 416 26.74 -1.56 13.78
C GLY A 416 25.55 -2.11 14.57
N ASP A 417 24.30 -1.74 14.24
CA ASP A 417 23.09 -2.20 14.91
C ASP A 417 22.81 -3.68 14.60
N GLU A 418 22.80 -4.52 15.63
CA GLU A 418 22.54 -5.97 15.55
C GLU A 418 21.12 -6.33 16.02
N THR A 419 20.24 -5.34 16.18
CA THR A 419 18.84 -5.56 16.55
C THR A 419 18.15 -6.42 15.50
N LYS A 420 17.41 -7.45 15.95
CA LYS A 420 16.61 -8.30 15.05
C LYS A 420 15.72 -7.46 14.16
N THR A 421 15.66 -7.83 12.89
CA THR A 421 15.08 -6.95 11.86
C THR A 421 14.03 -7.68 11.04
N LEU A 422 12.89 -7.04 10.85
CA LEU A 422 11.80 -7.48 9.98
C LEU A 422 11.81 -6.63 8.69
N ILE A 423 11.94 -7.27 7.52
CA ILE A 423 11.94 -6.62 6.22
C ILE A 423 10.62 -6.91 5.52
N ALA A 424 9.88 -5.88 5.15
CA ALA A 424 8.62 -6.03 4.41
C ALA A 424 8.90 -6.49 2.97
N SER A 425 8.57 -7.74 2.66
CA SER A 425 8.57 -8.31 1.31
C SER A 425 7.21 -8.03 0.66
N THR A 426 7.18 -7.08 -0.29
CA THR A 426 5.95 -6.41 -0.70
C THR A 426 5.32 -6.94 -1.98
N ALA A 427 6.02 -7.78 -2.74
CA ALA A 427 5.49 -8.38 -3.95
C ALA A 427 6.13 -9.75 -4.24
N SER A 428 5.41 -10.60 -4.97
CA SER A 428 5.96 -11.84 -5.48
C SER A 428 7.03 -11.56 -6.56
N PRO A 429 8.18 -12.27 -6.57
CA PRO A 429 9.21 -12.12 -7.58
C PRO A 429 8.69 -12.38 -9.00
N TYR A 430 7.67 -13.19 -9.15
CA TYR A 430 7.06 -13.50 -10.45
C TYR A 430 6.35 -12.32 -11.13
N LYS A 431 6.03 -11.28 -10.39
CA LYS A 431 5.47 -10.03 -10.97
C LYS A 431 6.51 -9.18 -11.69
N PHE A 432 7.77 -9.41 -11.38
CA PHE A 432 8.92 -8.68 -11.91
C PHE A 432 9.94 -9.65 -12.53
N SER A 433 9.43 -10.72 -13.15
CA SER A 433 10.21 -11.86 -13.68
C SER A 433 11.37 -11.42 -14.55
N ALA A 434 11.20 -10.43 -15.41
CA ALA A 434 12.27 -9.94 -16.29
C ALA A 434 13.48 -9.43 -15.51
N SER A 435 13.26 -8.56 -14.51
CA SER A 435 14.35 -8.00 -13.70
C SER A 435 14.96 -9.03 -12.75
N VAL A 436 14.12 -9.90 -12.16
CA VAL A 436 14.59 -10.96 -11.25
C VAL A 436 15.39 -12.00 -12.00
N LEU A 437 14.93 -12.45 -13.15
CA LEU A 437 15.63 -13.42 -13.99
C LEU A 437 16.96 -12.85 -14.52
N GLU A 438 16.97 -11.58 -14.99
CA GLU A 438 18.19 -10.88 -15.40
C GLU A 438 19.22 -10.84 -14.26
N ALA A 439 18.77 -10.58 -13.03
CA ALA A 439 19.63 -10.54 -11.85
C ALA A 439 20.23 -11.92 -11.52
N ILE A 440 19.44 -12.99 -11.60
CA ILE A 440 19.87 -14.34 -11.28
C ILE A 440 20.80 -14.90 -12.36
N GLU A 441 20.45 -14.75 -13.63
CA GLU A 441 21.21 -15.27 -14.77
C GLU A 441 22.36 -14.36 -15.23
N GLY A 442 22.39 -13.10 -14.78
CA GLY A 442 23.42 -12.10 -15.15
C GLY A 442 23.29 -11.56 -16.57
N LYS A 443 22.16 -11.77 -17.23
CA LYS A 443 21.88 -11.30 -18.60
C LYS A 443 20.40 -11.10 -18.83
N LYS A 444 20.06 -10.17 -19.72
CA LYS A 444 18.68 -10.00 -20.17
C LYS A 444 18.17 -11.24 -20.88
N SER A 445 16.93 -11.60 -20.61
CA SER A 445 16.24 -12.71 -21.26
C SER A 445 15.55 -12.25 -22.54
N ASP A 446 15.63 -13.07 -23.60
CA ASP A 446 14.86 -12.88 -24.85
C ASP A 446 13.50 -13.61 -24.83
N LEU A 447 13.15 -14.24 -23.72
CA LEU A 447 11.89 -14.95 -23.54
C LEU A 447 10.70 -13.97 -23.42
N ASP A 448 9.50 -14.44 -23.74
CA ASP A 448 8.30 -13.68 -23.40
C ASP A 448 8.04 -13.68 -21.89
N GLU A 449 7.17 -12.78 -21.43
CA GLU A 449 6.88 -12.58 -19.99
C GLU A 449 6.46 -13.89 -19.28
N TYR A 450 5.71 -14.76 -19.95
CA TYR A 450 5.22 -16.02 -19.36
C TYR A 450 6.29 -17.11 -19.36
N ASP A 451 7.11 -17.16 -20.38
CA ASP A 451 8.24 -18.06 -20.45
C ASP A 451 9.33 -17.65 -19.44
N MET A 452 9.47 -16.32 -19.15
CA MET A 452 10.31 -15.85 -18.03
C MET A 452 9.77 -16.31 -16.67
N VAL A 453 8.43 -16.29 -16.45
CA VAL A 453 7.81 -16.85 -15.23
C VAL A 453 8.13 -18.33 -15.11
N ALA A 454 7.96 -19.11 -16.18
CA ALA A 454 8.28 -20.55 -16.19
C ALA A 454 9.77 -20.79 -15.90
N ARG A 455 10.66 -20.00 -16.53
CA ARG A 455 12.10 -20.09 -16.30
C ARG A 455 12.50 -19.73 -14.87
N LEU A 456 11.89 -18.69 -14.31
CA LEU A 456 12.11 -18.32 -12.91
C LEU A 456 11.63 -19.40 -11.95
N ALA A 457 10.52 -20.09 -12.27
CA ALA A 457 10.01 -21.20 -11.48
C ALA A 457 10.95 -22.44 -11.47
N GLU A 458 11.75 -22.64 -12.54
CA GLU A 458 12.78 -23.66 -12.56
C GLU A 458 13.98 -23.35 -11.67
N LEU A 459 14.23 -22.06 -11.42
CA LEU A 459 15.38 -21.57 -10.65
C LEU A 459 15.03 -21.30 -9.17
N SER A 460 13.77 -21.04 -8.88
CA SER A 460 13.28 -20.64 -7.57
C SER A 460 12.59 -21.80 -6.86
N ASP A 461 12.76 -21.92 -5.54
CA ASP A 461 12.00 -22.88 -4.73
C ASP A 461 10.56 -22.41 -4.41
N ILE A 462 10.21 -21.19 -4.83
CA ILE A 462 8.87 -20.62 -4.62
C ILE A 462 7.94 -21.09 -5.75
N PRO A 463 6.80 -21.72 -5.47
CA PRO A 463 5.82 -22.08 -6.51
C PRO A 463 5.25 -20.83 -7.18
N VAL A 464 4.92 -20.92 -8.47
CA VAL A 464 4.23 -19.82 -9.17
C VAL A 464 2.85 -19.63 -8.53
N PRO A 465 2.51 -18.43 -8.03
CA PRO A 465 1.19 -18.17 -7.46
C PRO A 465 0.08 -18.51 -8.43
N SER A 466 -0.99 -19.13 -7.93
CA SER A 466 -2.15 -19.56 -8.74
C SER A 466 -2.76 -18.40 -9.57
N ALA A 467 -2.73 -17.19 -9.01
CA ALA A 467 -3.20 -15.99 -9.67
C ALA A 467 -2.40 -15.60 -10.95
N LEU A 468 -1.15 -16.05 -11.07
CA LEU A 468 -0.26 -15.78 -12.21
C LEU A 468 -0.14 -16.99 -13.16
N ALA A 469 -0.23 -18.21 -12.64
CA ALA A 469 0.00 -19.44 -13.41
C ALA A 469 -0.88 -19.56 -14.67
N ASP A 470 -2.18 -19.27 -14.55
CA ASP A 470 -3.14 -19.40 -15.66
C ASP A 470 -3.38 -18.09 -16.45
N LEU A 471 -2.62 -17.04 -16.14
CA LEU A 471 -2.92 -15.71 -16.66
C LEU A 471 -2.77 -15.63 -18.19
N LYS A 472 -1.84 -16.39 -18.77
CA LYS A 472 -1.63 -16.49 -20.24
C LYS A 472 -2.91 -16.96 -20.96
N ASN A 473 -3.68 -17.85 -20.36
CA ASN A 473 -4.85 -18.50 -20.96
C ASN A 473 -6.17 -17.76 -20.73
N LYS A 474 -6.21 -16.78 -19.80
CA LYS A 474 -7.44 -16.02 -19.51
C LYS A 474 -7.82 -15.12 -20.66
N GLU A 475 -9.11 -15.04 -20.97
CA GLU A 475 -9.66 -14.14 -21.98
C GLU A 475 -9.48 -12.66 -21.57
N ARG A 476 -9.06 -11.82 -22.52
CA ARG A 476 -9.01 -10.37 -22.32
C ARG A 476 -10.41 -9.78 -22.48
N ARG A 477 -11.00 -9.34 -21.38
CA ARG A 477 -12.33 -8.70 -21.37
C ARG A 477 -12.27 -7.21 -21.71
N PHE A 478 -11.18 -6.54 -21.36
CA PHE A 478 -11.02 -5.10 -21.50
C PHE A 478 -9.88 -4.80 -22.46
N THR A 479 -10.26 -4.39 -23.70
CA THR A 479 -9.30 -4.11 -24.77
C THR A 479 -9.39 -2.66 -25.27
N GLY A 480 -10.29 -1.87 -24.67
CA GLY A 480 -10.52 -0.48 -25.08
C GLY A 480 -9.41 0.47 -24.63
N SER A 481 -9.11 1.45 -25.48
CA SER A 481 -8.21 2.56 -25.22
C SER A 481 -8.90 3.86 -25.60
N ILE A 482 -8.68 4.92 -24.82
CA ILE A 482 -9.27 6.25 -25.05
C ILE A 482 -8.19 7.34 -25.04
N GLU A 483 -8.51 8.48 -25.64
CA GLU A 483 -7.72 9.69 -25.46
C GLU A 483 -7.93 10.24 -24.04
N LYS A 484 -6.93 10.91 -23.46
CA LYS A 484 -7.05 11.50 -22.12
C LYS A 484 -8.17 12.53 -21.99
N SER A 485 -8.52 13.22 -23.10
CA SER A 485 -9.65 14.15 -23.17
C SER A 485 -11.00 13.47 -23.00
N ASP A 486 -11.09 12.18 -23.24
CA ASP A 486 -12.36 11.44 -23.29
C ASP A 486 -12.71 10.76 -21.96
N MET A 487 -11.86 10.88 -20.94
CA MET A 487 -12.06 10.22 -19.64
C MET A 487 -13.40 10.61 -18.99
N ASN A 488 -13.78 11.88 -19.00
CA ASN A 488 -15.06 12.35 -18.46
C ASN A 488 -16.25 11.70 -19.17
N SER A 489 -16.27 11.73 -20.50
CA SER A 489 -17.35 11.14 -21.30
C SER A 489 -17.41 9.61 -21.15
N TYR A 490 -16.27 8.97 -21.01
CA TYR A 490 -16.18 7.53 -20.75
C TYR A 490 -16.83 7.18 -19.41
N VAL A 491 -16.49 7.90 -18.33
CA VAL A 491 -17.08 7.72 -17.00
C VAL A 491 -18.59 7.91 -17.04
N MET A 492 -19.06 8.99 -17.67
CA MET A 492 -20.48 9.27 -17.80
C MET A 492 -21.23 8.14 -18.53
N LYS A 493 -20.65 7.60 -19.58
CA LYS A 493 -21.24 6.48 -20.35
C LYS A 493 -21.21 5.18 -19.56
N ASP A 494 -20.08 4.85 -18.90
CA ASP A 494 -19.90 3.59 -18.14
C ASP A 494 -20.88 3.47 -16.97
N PHE A 495 -21.21 4.62 -16.35
CA PHE A 495 -22.17 4.69 -15.25
C PHE A 495 -23.62 5.06 -15.68
N GLY A 496 -23.91 5.11 -16.99
CA GLY A 496 -25.24 5.35 -17.53
C GLY A 496 -25.76 6.78 -17.27
N LEU A 497 -24.86 7.78 -17.22
CA LEU A 497 -25.15 9.20 -16.94
C LEU A 497 -25.06 10.09 -18.18
N ALA A 498 -24.74 9.50 -19.35
CA ALA A 498 -24.61 10.19 -20.63
C ALA A 498 -25.96 10.40 -21.32
#